data_082cb86fdd541a6bb9b019ad82392af6
#
_entry.id   082cb86fdd541a6bb9b019ad82392af6
#
_cell.length_a   1.000
_cell.length_b   1.000
_cell.length_c   1.000
_cell.angle_alpha   90.00
_cell.angle_beta   90.00
_cell.angle_gamma   90.00
#
_symmetry.space_group_name_H-M   'P 1'
#
loop_
_entity.id
_entity.type
_entity.pdbx_description
1 polymer ?
#
loop_
_entity_poly.entity_id
_entity_poly.type
_entity_poly.pdbx_seq_one_letter_code
_entity_poly.pdbx_strand_id
1 'polypeptide(L)'
;YMDTLVDAASGSGLLLVQGKQAVCPVLRESSPEALSNNLCKSKKAMRNIKALTRQSEPLLEVFQGDEELDAWVDAFCALHVARWKNTPTPSRYETPGNQDMLVDCMRAWILDGVLIRFSLCLGTQRVAYCWGFIQEQTFIAHAQAYDAEYSRNSPIKVLIHFIGRWVRDQQINTMDFGYGSDEYKYAFANEELDLKSISVSGKRHLPFIIRDGINMSLRQNRTFYRFLRTSVKPAIQKIYVGNRAIVSENSTVKTDT
;
A
#
# COMPACT_ATOMS: atom_id res chain seq x y z
N TYR A 1 -8.90 7.36 20.71
CA TYR A 1 -7.83 8.29 20.23
C TYR A 1 -8.36 9.39 19.32
N MET A 2 -9.21 9.09 18.32
CA MET A 2 -9.71 10.12 17.38
C MET A 2 -10.54 11.19 18.10
N ASP A 3 -11.43 10.77 18.99
CA ASP A 3 -12.30 11.70 19.73
C ASP A 3 -11.46 12.58 20.67
N THR A 4 -10.46 12.02 21.31
CA THR A 4 -9.51 12.77 22.16
C THR A 4 -8.75 13.85 21.37
N LEU A 5 -8.32 13.52 20.12
CA LEU A 5 -7.66 14.49 19.25
C LEU A 5 -8.61 15.59 18.78
N VAL A 6 -9.88 15.25 18.48
CA VAL A 6 -10.92 16.21 18.11
C VAL A 6 -11.17 17.16 19.26
N ASP A 7 -11.34 16.65 20.47
CA ASP A 7 -11.61 17.44 21.67
C ASP A 7 -10.42 18.37 22.00
N ALA A 8 -9.20 17.86 21.95
CA ALA A 8 -7.99 18.65 22.19
C ALA A 8 -7.82 19.77 21.16
N ALA A 9 -8.02 19.49 19.87
CA ALA A 9 -7.95 20.49 18.81
C ALA A 9 -9.02 21.57 18.96
N SER A 10 -10.26 21.16 19.27
CA SER A 10 -11.39 22.08 19.50
C SER A 10 -11.15 22.97 20.72
N GLY A 11 -10.69 22.40 21.84
CA GLY A 11 -10.35 23.10 23.06
C GLY A 11 -9.17 24.11 22.89
N SER A 12 -8.29 23.85 21.93
CA SER A 12 -7.16 24.75 21.59
C SER A 12 -7.54 25.83 20.56
N GLY A 13 -8.81 25.94 20.15
CA GLY A 13 -9.27 26.93 19.18
C GLY A 13 -8.68 26.74 17.77
N LEU A 14 -8.26 25.52 17.44
CA LEU A 14 -7.77 25.16 16.12
C LEU A 14 -8.94 24.92 15.16
N LEU A 15 -8.70 25.13 13.87
CA LEU A 15 -9.62 24.73 12.80
C LEU A 15 -9.48 23.24 12.55
N LEU A 16 -10.61 22.54 12.44
CA LEU A 16 -10.66 21.11 12.29
C LEU A 16 -11.60 20.72 11.16
N VAL A 17 -11.14 19.80 10.32
CA VAL A 17 -11.98 19.11 9.34
C VAL A 17 -11.77 17.60 9.51
N GLN A 18 -12.85 16.86 9.63
CA GLN A 18 -12.83 15.42 9.72
C GLN A 18 -13.75 14.78 8.69
N GLY A 19 -13.42 13.59 8.28
CA GLY A 19 -14.22 12.83 7.32
C GLY A 19 -13.76 11.39 7.14
N LYS A 20 -14.62 10.59 6.50
CA LYS A 20 -14.26 9.26 6.05
C LYS A 20 -13.29 9.40 4.88
N GLN A 21 -12.08 8.84 5.01
CA GLN A 21 -11.08 8.88 3.96
C GLN A 21 -11.21 7.70 3.00
N ALA A 22 -11.42 6.50 3.53
CA ALA A 22 -11.50 5.26 2.78
C ALA A 22 -12.01 4.11 3.64
N VAL A 23 -11.87 2.92 3.11
CA VAL A 23 -12.14 1.67 3.81
C VAL A 23 -10.90 0.78 3.83
N CYS A 24 -10.81 -0.05 4.87
CA CYS A 24 -9.87 -1.16 4.97
C CYS A 24 -10.67 -2.45 5.10
N PRO A 25 -10.65 -3.32 4.08
CA PRO A 25 -11.19 -4.67 4.23
C PRO A 25 -10.31 -5.48 5.20
N VAL A 26 -10.95 -6.16 6.15
CA VAL A 26 -10.27 -6.90 7.22
C VAL A 26 -10.84 -8.32 7.28
N LEU A 27 -9.98 -9.29 7.52
CA LEU A 27 -10.36 -10.64 7.94
C LEU A 27 -9.98 -10.80 9.40
N ARG A 28 -10.99 -10.86 10.26
CA ARG A 28 -10.84 -11.09 11.70
C ARG A 28 -11.45 -12.42 12.07
N GLU A 29 -10.72 -13.20 12.82
CA GLU A 29 -11.13 -14.53 13.27
C GLU A 29 -10.92 -14.70 14.77
N SER A 30 -11.55 -15.73 15.32
CA SER A 30 -11.46 -16.03 16.75
C SER A 30 -10.11 -16.64 17.16
N SER A 31 -9.36 -17.17 16.21
CA SER A 31 -8.06 -17.79 16.45
C SER A 31 -7.12 -17.70 15.23
N PRO A 32 -5.80 -17.83 15.45
CA PRO A 32 -4.82 -17.92 14.38
C PRO A 32 -5.09 -19.06 13.38
N GLU A 33 -5.57 -20.21 13.87
CA GLU A 33 -5.93 -21.36 13.02
C GLU A 33 -7.12 -21.03 12.13
N ALA A 34 -8.14 -20.35 12.64
CA ALA A 34 -9.31 -19.94 11.87
C ALA A 34 -8.89 -18.93 10.78
N LEU A 35 -8.03 -17.95 11.13
CA LEU A 35 -7.46 -17.00 10.16
C LEU A 35 -6.69 -17.73 9.07
N SER A 36 -5.77 -18.62 9.45
CA SER A 36 -4.98 -19.44 8.50
C SER A 36 -5.88 -20.22 7.56
N ASN A 37 -6.88 -20.92 8.09
CA ASN A 37 -7.81 -21.71 7.30
C ASN A 37 -8.56 -20.84 6.26
N ASN A 38 -9.00 -19.64 6.66
CA ASN A 38 -9.68 -18.71 5.76
C ASN A 38 -8.76 -18.13 4.67
N LEU A 39 -7.53 -17.79 4.99
CA LEU A 39 -6.54 -17.31 4.01
C LEU A 39 -6.13 -18.42 3.03
N CYS A 40 -6.08 -19.67 3.51
CA CYS A 40 -5.65 -20.83 2.73
C CYS A 40 -6.75 -21.51 1.91
N LYS A 41 -8.04 -21.18 2.11
CA LYS A 41 -9.17 -21.89 1.47
C LYS A 41 -9.31 -21.67 -0.04
N SER A 42 -8.57 -20.73 -0.65
CA SER A 42 -8.72 -20.35 -2.05
C SER A 42 -8.33 -21.48 -3.00
N LYS A 43 -9.33 -22.12 -3.63
CA LYS A 43 -9.13 -23.15 -4.70
C LYS A 43 -8.26 -22.62 -5.85
N LYS A 44 -8.37 -21.31 -6.17
CA LYS A 44 -7.55 -20.67 -7.20
C LYS A 44 -6.09 -20.58 -6.76
N ALA A 45 -5.81 -20.21 -5.52
CA ALA A 45 -4.45 -20.19 -4.98
C ALA A 45 -3.84 -21.58 -5.02
N MET A 46 -4.55 -22.61 -4.54
CA MET A 46 -4.08 -24.00 -4.56
C MET A 46 -3.76 -24.51 -5.97
N ARG A 47 -4.62 -24.19 -6.97
CA ARG A 47 -4.34 -24.54 -8.36
C ARG A 47 -3.10 -23.83 -8.90
N ASN A 48 -2.92 -22.56 -8.56
CA ASN A 48 -1.77 -21.78 -9.00
C ASN A 48 -0.48 -22.25 -8.32
N ILE A 49 -0.51 -22.62 -7.04
CA ILE A 49 0.62 -23.26 -6.34
C ILE A 49 1.04 -24.51 -7.10
N LYS A 50 0.11 -25.43 -7.42
CA LYS A 50 0.42 -26.64 -8.20
C LYS A 50 1.02 -26.31 -9.57
N ALA A 51 0.59 -25.23 -10.23
CA ALA A 51 1.16 -24.81 -11.49
C ALA A 51 2.59 -24.28 -11.36
N LEU A 52 2.86 -23.51 -10.29
CA LEU A 52 4.18 -22.98 -9.99
C LEU A 52 5.15 -24.09 -9.55
N THR A 53 4.69 -25.05 -8.74
CA THR A 53 5.50 -26.19 -8.28
C THR A 53 6.06 -27.06 -9.44
N ARG A 54 5.43 -27.01 -10.61
CA ARG A 54 5.98 -27.67 -11.81
C ARG A 54 7.27 -27.02 -12.33
N GLN A 55 7.50 -25.75 -12.00
CA GLN A 55 8.69 -25.00 -12.38
C GLN A 55 9.71 -25.05 -11.24
N SER A 56 9.29 -24.71 -10.05
CA SER A 56 10.04 -24.77 -8.80
C SER A 56 9.08 -24.72 -7.63
N GLU A 57 9.42 -25.35 -6.51
CA GLU A 57 8.59 -25.31 -5.31
C GLU A 57 8.53 -23.87 -4.77
N PRO A 58 7.31 -23.30 -4.60
CA PRO A 58 7.18 -21.96 -4.04
C PRO A 58 7.56 -21.94 -2.55
N LEU A 59 8.40 -21.00 -2.16
CA LEU A 59 8.84 -20.79 -0.78
C LEU A 59 8.47 -19.40 -0.30
N LEU A 60 8.21 -19.27 1.00
CA LEU A 60 8.02 -17.99 1.68
C LEU A 60 9.32 -17.59 2.38
N GLU A 61 9.85 -16.43 2.03
CA GLU A 61 10.84 -15.73 2.85
C GLU A 61 10.16 -14.73 3.75
N VAL A 62 10.65 -14.62 4.98
CA VAL A 62 10.12 -13.69 6.01
C VAL A 62 11.29 -12.95 6.63
N PHE A 63 11.21 -11.62 6.66
CA PHE A 63 12.24 -10.76 7.21
C PHE A 63 11.62 -9.83 8.26
N GLN A 64 12.17 -9.84 9.46
CA GLN A 64 11.79 -8.95 10.57
C GLN A 64 12.91 -7.97 10.96
N GLY A 65 14.13 -8.24 10.52
CA GLY A 65 15.30 -7.40 10.71
C GLY A 65 15.70 -6.63 9.44
N ASP A 66 16.95 -6.20 9.38
CA ASP A 66 17.51 -5.41 8.29
C ASP A 66 18.20 -6.26 7.20
N GLU A 67 18.12 -7.60 7.31
CA GLU A 67 18.72 -8.51 6.35
C GLU A 67 18.26 -8.16 4.93
N GLU A 68 19.21 -7.94 4.06
CA GLU A 68 19.01 -7.59 2.64
C GLU A 68 18.04 -6.42 2.41
N LEU A 69 17.88 -5.49 3.36
CA LEU A 69 16.84 -4.46 3.31
C LEU A 69 16.92 -3.63 2.02
N ASP A 70 18.10 -3.09 1.70
CA ASP A 70 18.26 -2.22 0.53
C ASP A 70 17.95 -2.99 -0.78
N ALA A 71 18.54 -4.19 -0.95
CA ALA A 71 18.30 -5.03 -2.12
C ALA A 71 16.83 -5.48 -2.22
N TRP A 72 16.19 -5.78 -1.08
CA TRP A 72 14.78 -6.13 -1.03
C TRP A 72 13.88 -4.96 -1.46
N VAL A 73 14.16 -3.75 -0.97
CA VAL A 73 13.41 -2.52 -1.32
C VAL A 73 13.60 -2.18 -2.78
N ASP A 74 14.81 -2.26 -3.30
CA ASP A 74 15.11 -2.00 -4.72
C ASP A 74 14.29 -2.93 -5.63
N ALA A 75 14.31 -4.24 -5.35
CA ALA A 75 13.55 -5.22 -6.11
C ALA A 75 12.04 -5.02 -5.99
N PHE A 76 11.52 -4.75 -4.78
CA PHE A 76 10.12 -4.40 -4.56
C PHE A 76 9.71 -3.16 -5.36
N CYS A 77 10.49 -2.08 -5.29
CA CYS A 77 10.21 -0.83 -5.98
C CYS A 77 10.26 -1.00 -7.50
N ALA A 78 11.22 -1.75 -8.03
CA ALA A 78 11.34 -2.03 -9.46
C ALA A 78 10.07 -2.74 -9.99
N LEU A 79 9.60 -3.79 -9.33
CA LEU A 79 8.38 -4.49 -9.71
C LEU A 79 7.13 -3.63 -9.53
N HIS A 80 7.07 -2.83 -8.47
CA HIS A 80 5.96 -1.92 -8.25
C HIS A 80 5.91 -0.83 -9.34
N VAL A 81 7.04 -0.24 -9.70
CA VAL A 81 7.13 0.75 -10.80
C VAL A 81 6.74 0.12 -12.13
N ALA A 82 7.31 -1.05 -12.47
CA ALA A 82 7.00 -1.75 -13.71
C ALA A 82 5.50 -2.01 -13.88
N ARG A 83 4.82 -2.46 -12.80
CA ARG A 83 3.38 -2.72 -12.81
C ARG A 83 2.52 -1.46 -13.03
N TRP A 84 2.92 -0.32 -12.46
CA TRP A 84 2.12 0.90 -12.47
C TRP A 84 2.53 1.91 -13.55
N LYS A 85 3.57 1.62 -14.35
CA LYS A 85 4.19 2.54 -15.32
C LYS A 85 3.19 3.16 -16.31
N ASN A 86 2.23 2.39 -16.81
CA ASN A 86 1.28 2.84 -17.82
C ASN A 86 -0.15 2.98 -17.26
N THR A 87 -0.30 3.20 -15.97
CA THR A 87 -1.59 3.35 -15.33
C THR A 87 -1.89 4.84 -15.02
N PRO A 88 -3.16 5.21 -14.83
CA PRO A 88 -3.52 6.57 -14.40
C PRO A 88 -2.94 6.97 -13.03
N THR A 89 -2.42 6.03 -12.28
CA THR A 89 -1.82 6.25 -10.96
C THR A 89 -0.44 5.62 -10.92
N PRO A 90 0.59 6.28 -11.49
CA PRO A 90 1.95 5.76 -11.50
C PRO A 90 2.46 5.51 -10.08
N SER A 91 3.43 4.63 -9.98
CA SER A 91 4.07 4.29 -8.70
C SER A 91 4.73 5.52 -8.09
N ARG A 92 4.54 5.73 -6.79
CA ARG A 92 5.30 6.77 -6.06
C ARG A 92 6.79 6.46 -6.00
N TYR A 93 7.19 5.22 -6.16
CA TYR A 93 8.59 4.76 -6.13
C TYR A 93 9.32 4.99 -7.46
N GLU A 94 8.69 5.60 -8.45
CA GLU A 94 9.34 6.06 -9.68
C GLU A 94 10.35 7.19 -9.41
N THR A 95 10.19 7.90 -8.30
CA THR A 95 11.09 8.96 -7.85
C THR A 95 12.15 8.36 -6.92
N PRO A 96 13.46 8.44 -7.23
CA PRO A 96 14.54 7.86 -6.41
C PRO A 96 14.50 8.26 -4.93
N GLY A 97 14.30 9.53 -4.61
CA GLY A 97 14.19 9.99 -3.22
C GLY A 97 13.04 9.37 -2.43
N ASN A 98 11.99 8.86 -3.08
CA ASN A 98 10.93 8.12 -2.41
C ASN A 98 11.35 6.68 -2.08
N GLN A 99 12.29 6.11 -2.80
CA GLN A 99 12.87 4.79 -2.49
C GLN A 99 13.79 4.92 -1.28
N ASP A 100 14.69 5.92 -1.27
CA ASP A 100 15.57 6.21 -0.14
C ASP A 100 14.75 6.47 1.13
N MET A 101 13.71 7.30 1.03
CA MET A 101 12.79 7.55 2.15
C MET A 101 12.12 6.25 2.64
N LEU A 102 11.76 5.32 1.74
CA LEU A 102 11.18 4.04 2.14
C LEU A 102 12.17 3.20 2.93
N VAL A 103 13.43 3.14 2.50
CA VAL A 103 14.50 2.43 3.22
C VAL A 103 14.68 3.00 4.61
N ASP A 104 14.78 4.34 4.74
CA ASP A 104 14.94 5.01 6.02
C ASP A 104 13.75 4.77 6.97
N CYS A 105 12.54 4.84 6.44
CA CYS A 105 11.34 4.51 7.21
C CYS A 105 11.34 3.04 7.65
N MET A 106 11.71 2.12 6.77
CA MET A 106 11.76 0.69 7.12
C MET A 106 12.81 0.40 8.19
N ARG A 107 13.98 1.04 8.15
CA ARG A 107 14.98 0.94 9.23
C ARG A 107 14.43 1.39 10.58
N ALA A 108 13.69 2.51 10.60
CA ALA A 108 13.06 2.98 11.83
C ALA A 108 12.01 1.97 12.35
N TRP A 109 11.15 1.44 11.49
CA TRP A 109 10.13 0.47 11.86
C TRP A 109 10.71 -0.91 12.26
N ILE A 110 11.90 -1.27 11.75
CA ILE A 110 12.65 -2.44 12.22
C ILE A 110 13.09 -2.23 13.67
N LEU A 111 13.63 -1.05 13.99
CA LEU A 111 14.03 -0.71 15.36
C LEU A 111 12.85 -0.72 16.33
N ASP A 112 11.66 -0.33 15.88
CA ASP A 112 10.43 -0.40 16.65
C ASP A 112 9.85 -1.84 16.75
N GLY A 113 10.44 -2.80 16.02
CA GLY A 113 10.01 -4.20 16.01
C GLY A 113 8.64 -4.46 15.38
N VAL A 114 8.13 -3.51 14.57
CA VAL A 114 6.78 -3.61 13.98
C VAL A 114 6.77 -4.01 12.51
N LEU A 115 7.87 -3.83 11.79
CA LEU A 115 7.95 -4.13 10.35
C LEU A 115 8.06 -5.63 10.10
N ILE A 116 7.36 -6.08 9.07
CA ILE A 116 7.55 -7.40 8.49
C ILE A 116 7.55 -7.32 6.96
N ARG A 117 8.43 -8.08 6.33
CA ARG A 117 8.57 -8.19 4.87
C ARG A 117 8.46 -9.65 4.45
N PHE A 118 7.71 -9.90 3.39
CA PHE A 118 7.52 -11.23 2.82
C PHE A 118 7.93 -11.25 1.35
N SER A 119 8.56 -12.34 0.91
CA SER A 119 8.78 -12.65 -0.50
C SER A 119 8.26 -14.04 -0.83
N LEU A 120 7.63 -14.19 -1.98
CA LEU A 120 7.35 -15.48 -2.60
C LEU A 120 8.46 -15.80 -3.58
N CYS A 121 9.18 -16.89 -3.34
CA CYS A 121 10.30 -17.33 -4.17
C CYS A 121 9.93 -18.54 -5.02
N LEU A 122 10.45 -18.61 -6.24
CA LEU A 122 10.50 -19.77 -7.11
C LEU A 122 11.96 -20.07 -7.42
N GLY A 123 12.52 -21.08 -6.77
CA GLY A 123 13.97 -21.27 -6.75
C GLY A 123 14.67 -20.08 -6.11
N THR A 124 15.58 -19.45 -6.86
CA THR A 124 16.32 -18.26 -6.40
C THR A 124 15.64 -16.92 -6.74
N GLN A 125 14.53 -16.96 -7.50
CA GLN A 125 13.85 -15.74 -7.95
C GLN A 125 12.71 -15.36 -7.01
N ARG A 126 12.70 -14.13 -6.50
CA ARG A 126 11.58 -13.52 -5.79
C ARG A 126 10.55 -12.99 -6.79
N VAL A 127 9.35 -13.58 -6.82
CA VAL A 127 8.29 -13.27 -7.81
C VAL A 127 7.15 -12.43 -7.25
N ALA A 128 7.01 -12.33 -5.93
CA ALA A 128 6.06 -11.43 -5.30
C ALA A 128 6.57 -10.96 -3.93
N TYR A 129 6.14 -9.78 -3.56
CA TYR A 129 6.55 -9.08 -2.35
C TYR A 129 5.32 -8.53 -1.63
N CYS A 130 5.36 -8.57 -0.31
CA CYS A 130 4.40 -7.90 0.56
C CYS A 130 5.14 -7.39 1.79
N TRP A 131 4.82 -6.19 2.24
CA TRP A 131 5.29 -5.70 3.53
C TRP A 131 4.17 -5.01 4.28
N GLY A 132 4.34 -4.93 5.58
CA GLY A 132 3.37 -4.36 6.47
C GLY A 132 3.86 -4.34 7.90
N PHE A 133 2.91 -4.23 8.82
CA PHE A 133 3.17 -4.07 10.23
C PHE A 133 2.49 -5.17 11.04
N ILE A 134 3.15 -5.58 12.11
CA ILE A 134 2.53 -6.41 13.15
C ILE A 134 2.26 -5.51 14.34
N GLN A 135 1.01 -5.45 14.74
CA GLN A 135 0.59 -4.77 15.95
C GLN A 135 -0.33 -5.68 16.73
N GLU A 136 0.11 -6.08 17.92
CA GLU A 136 -0.59 -7.08 18.74
C GLU A 136 -0.85 -8.37 17.93
N GLN A 137 -2.11 -8.77 17.78
CA GLN A 137 -2.53 -9.96 17.02
C GLN A 137 -2.98 -9.63 15.59
N THR A 138 -2.55 -8.47 15.05
CA THR A 138 -2.96 -8.00 13.72
C THR A 138 -1.75 -7.85 12.80
N PHE A 139 -1.83 -8.46 11.62
CA PHE A 139 -0.96 -8.13 10.50
C PHE A 139 -1.66 -7.13 9.59
N ILE A 140 -1.06 -5.95 9.43
CA ILE A 140 -1.55 -4.86 8.58
C ILE A 140 -0.73 -4.85 7.29
N ALA A 141 -1.28 -5.36 6.20
CA ALA A 141 -0.63 -5.36 4.89
C ALA A 141 -0.62 -3.94 4.30
N HIS A 142 0.57 -3.38 4.06
CA HIS A 142 0.71 -2.01 3.59
C HIS A 142 0.85 -1.91 2.07
N ALA A 143 1.78 -2.65 1.47
CA ALA A 143 2.00 -2.62 0.03
C ALA A 143 2.47 -3.97 -0.53
N GLN A 144 2.19 -4.17 -1.81
CA GLN A 144 2.46 -5.41 -2.53
C GLN A 144 2.97 -5.13 -3.93
N ALA A 145 3.92 -5.94 -4.38
CA ALA A 145 4.42 -5.94 -5.75
C ALA A 145 4.58 -7.37 -6.24
N TYR A 146 4.56 -7.58 -7.53
CA TYR A 146 4.83 -8.89 -8.13
C TYR A 146 5.35 -8.75 -9.56
N ASP A 147 6.08 -9.74 -9.98
CA ASP A 147 6.57 -9.85 -11.35
C ASP A 147 5.42 -10.11 -12.32
N ALA A 148 5.26 -9.23 -13.32
CA ALA A 148 4.20 -9.29 -14.31
C ALA A 148 4.21 -10.58 -15.15
N GLU A 149 5.36 -11.22 -15.32
CA GLU A 149 5.49 -12.50 -16.02
C GLU A 149 4.66 -13.60 -15.36
N TYR A 150 4.51 -13.54 -14.02
CA TYR A 150 3.72 -14.48 -13.24
C TYR A 150 2.26 -14.06 -13.04
N SER A 151 1.78 -13.00 -13.70
CA SER A 151 0.42 -12.45 -13.50
C SER A 151 -0.70 -13.48 -13.64
N ARG A 152 -0.55 -14.43 -14.60
CA ARG A 152 -1.51 -15.53 -14.84
C ARG A 152 -1.68 -16.46 -13.63
N ASN A 153 -0.62 -16.58 -12.81
CA ASN A 153 -0.59 -17.39 -11.60
C ASN A 153 -1.09 -16.65 -10.36
N SER A 154 -1.50 -15.38 -10.49
CA SER A 154 -1.98 -14.54 -9.37
C SER A 154 -1.03 -14.61 -8.16
N PRO A 155 0.25 -14.20 -8.29
CA PRO A 155 1.28 -14.47 -7.29
C PRO A 155 0.97 -13.85 -5.91
N ILE A 156 0.24 -12.72 -5.87
CA ILE A 156 -0.22 -12.14 -4.59
C ILE A 156 -1.20 -13.07 -3.86
N LYS A 157 -2.11 -13.76 -4.57
CA LYS A 157 -3.01 -14.74 -3.91
C LYS A 157 -2.26 -15.96 -3.40
N VAL A 158 -1.21 -16.36 -4.11
CA VAL A 158 -0.29 -17.42 -3.65
C VAL A 158 0.48 -16.95 -2.43
N LEU A 159 1.04 -15.74 -2.46
CA LEU A 159 1.74 -15.15 -1.32
C LEU A 159 0.84 -15.05 -0.08
N ILE A 160 -0.42 -14.57 -0.24
CA ILE A 160 -1.41 -14.52 0.86
C ILE A 160 -1.65 -15.94 1.45
N HIS A 161 -1.71 -16.97 0.61
CA HIS A 161 -1.85 -18.35 1.10
C HIS A 161 -0.66 -18.76 1.99
N PHE A 162 0.58 -18.44 1.60
CA PHE A 162 1.76 -18.74 2.39
C PHE A 162 1.83 -17.89 3.67
N ILE A 163 1.48 -16.60 3.60
CA ILE A 163 1.30 -15.74 4.78
C ILE A 163 0.23 -16.35 5.71
N GLY A 164 -0.87 -16.86 5.15
CA GLY A 164 -1.91 -17.55 5.91
C GLY A 164 -1.40 -18.75 6.71
N ARG A 165 -0.44 -19.50 6.18
CA ARG A 165 0.21 -20.58 6.94
C ARG A 165 1.12 -20.03 8.04
N TRP A 166 1.85 -18.97 7.74
CA TRP A 166 2.79 -18.34 8.67
C TRP A 166 2.08 -17.67 9.86
N VAL A 167 0.95 -16.96 9.66
CA VAL A 167 0.24 -16.25 10.73
C VAL A 167 -0.27 -17.18 11.84
N ARG A 168 -0.53 -18.46 11.53
CA ARG A 168 -0.95 -19.46 12.51
C ARG A 168 0.10 -19.63 13.62
N ASP A 169 1.38 -19.64 13.23
CA ASP A 169 2.48 -19.89 14.15
C ASP A 169 2.92 -18.60 14.88
N GLN A 170 2.40 -17.43 14.47
CA GLN A 170 2.71 -16.12 15.03
C GLN A 170 1.63 -15.54 15.96
N GLN A 171 0.62 -16.33 16.33
CA GLN A 171 -0.49 -15.91 17.18
C GLN A 171 -1.28 -14.71 16.60
N ILE A 172 -1.30 -14.55 15.27
CA ILE A 172 -2.03 -13.51 14.57
C ILE A 172 -3.42 -14.03 14.21
N ASN A 173 -4.47 -13.33 14.63
CA ASN A 173 -5.86 -13.69 14.36
C ASN A 173 -6.59 -12.68 13.44
N THR A 174 -5.93 -11.58 13.08
CA THR A 174 -6.49 -10.54 12.24
C THR A 174 -5.54 -10.19 11.10
N MET A 175 -6.06 -10.11 9.88
CA MET A 175 -5.35 -9.57 8.72
C MET A 175 -6.11 -8.36 8.17
N ASP A 176 -5.51 -7.18 8.30
CA ASP A 176 -5.95 -5.96 7.65
C ASP A 176 -5.28 -5.85 6.26
N PHE A 177 -6.08 -5.85 5.20
CA PHE A 177 -5.59 -5.75 3.82
C PHE A 177 -5.20 -4.33 3.41
N GLY A 178 -5.21 -3.40 4.35
CA GLY A 178 -4.83 -2.01 4.16
C GLY A 178 -5.84 -1.22 3.33
N TYR A 179 -5.49 0.03 3.13
CA TYR A 179 -6.26 1.04 2.46
C TYR A 179 -6.77 0.61 1.08
N GLY A 180 -8.05 0.87 0.83
CA GLY A 180 -8.67 0.78 -0.49
C GLY A 180 -9.55 -0.45 -0.69
N SER A 181 -10.49 -0.30 -1.61
CA SER A 181 -11.55 -1.28 -1.91
C SER A 181 -11.21 -2.14 -3.14
N ASP A 182 -9.98 -2.66 -3.21
CA ASP A 182 -9.61 -3.57 -4.30
C ASP A 182 -10.38 -4.89 -4.18
N GLU A 183 -10.95 -5.35 -5.29
CA GLU A 183 -11.84 -6.51 -5.33
C GLU A 183 -11.23 -7.78 -4.73
N TYR A 184 -9.92 -7.99 -4.91
CA TYR A 184 -9.26 -9.20 -4.40
C TYR A 184 -9.26 -9.29 -2.87
N LYS A 185 -9.31 -8.14 -2.15
CA LYS A 185 -9.34 -8.07 -0.68
C LYS A 185 -10.65 -8.64 -0.14
N TYR A 186 -11.75 -8.33 -0.81
CA TYR A 186 -13.09 -8.82 -0.44
C TYR A 186 -13.29 -10.33 -0.67
N ALA A 187 -12.38 -10.97 -1.42
CA ALA A 187 -12.37 -12.43 -1.52
C ALA A 187 -11.96 -13.13 -0.21
N PHE A 188 -11.37 -12.37 0.71
CA PHE A 188 -10.90 -12.86 2.02
C PHE A 188 -11.62 -12.18 3.18
N ALA A 189 -11.80 -10.86 3.10
CA ALA A 189 -12.33 -10.04 4.19
C ALA A 189 -13.75 -10.42 4.61
N ASN A 190 -14.01 -10.35 5.91
CA ASN A 190 -15.33 -10.51 6.52
C ASN A 190 -15.83 -9.23 7.21
N GLU A 191 -14.96 -8.22 7.35
CA GLU A 191 -15.27 -6.90 7.90
C GLU A 191 -14.77 -5.79 6.96
N GLU A 192 -15.32 -4.60 7.10
CA GLU A 192 -14.83 -3.37 6.47
C GLU A 192 -14.71 -2.29 7.55
N LEU A 193 -13.50 -1.81 7.80
CA LEU A 193 -13.24 -0.72 8.72
C LEU A 193 -13.19 0.62 7.99
N ASP A 194 -13.85 1.63 8.56
CA ASP A 194 -13.80 3.00 8.04
C ASP A 194 -12.51 3.70 8.49
N LEU A 195 -11.67 4.07 7.52
CA LEU A 195 -10.56 4.99 7.75
C LEU A 195 -11.10 6.42 7.82
N LYS A 196 -10.94 7.01 9.00
CA LYS A 196 -11.23 8.44 9.22
C LYS A 196 -9.95 9.24 9.10
N SER A 197 -10.04 10.48 8.63
CA SER A 197 -8.94 11.44 8.64
C SER A 197 -9.36 12.72 9.34
N ILE A 198 -8.39 13.34 9.99
CA ILE A 198 -8.54 14.66 10.61
C ILE A 198 -7.46 15.55 10.01
N SER A 199 -7.86 16.75 9.58
CA SER A 199 -6.94 17.85 9.28
C SER A 199 -7.13 18.92 10.34
N VAL A 200 -6.04 19.30 10.98
CA VAL A 200 -6.02 20.32 12.04
C VAL A 200 -5.09 21.45 11.63
N SER A 201 -5.51 22.68 11.80
CA SER A 201 -4.68 23.85 11.45
C SER A 201 -5.04 25.07 12.28
N GLY A 202 -4.07 26.00 12.43
CA GLY A 202 -4.34 27.32 13.01
C GLY A 202 -5.23 28.17 12.11
N LYS A 203 -5.93 29.14 12.72
CA LYS A 203 -6.85 30.05 12.01
C LYS A 203 -6.21 30.80 10.83
N ARG A 204 -4.90 31.03 10.88
CA ARG A 204 -4.15 31.69 9.78
C ARG A 204 -4.04 30.85 8.51
N HIS A 205 -4.32 29.54 8.59
CA HIS A 205 -4.24 28.59 7.47
C HIS A 205 -5.63 28.16 6.97
N LEU A 206 -6.63 29.04 7.07
CA LEU A 206 -8.00 28.79 6.60
C LEU A 206 -8.05 28.24 5.16
N PRO A 207 -7.27 28.71 4.17
CA PRO A 207 -7.27 28.14 2.82
C PRO A 207 -6.89 26.67 2.78
N PHE A 208 -5.98 26.23 3.66
CA PHE A 208 -5.58 24.82 3.77
C PHE A 208 -6.76 23.96 4.26
N ILE A 209 -7.46 24.40 5.30
CA ILE A 209 -8.62 23.70 5.85
C ILE A 209 -9.77 23.64 4.84
N ILE A 210 -10.04 24.73 4.10
CA ILE A 210 -11.07 24.76 3.05
C ILE A 210 -10.71 23.73 1.96
N ARG A 211 -9.46 23.73 1.50
CA ARG A 211 -8.97 22.75 0.52
C ARG A 211 -9.16 21.32 0.99
N ASP A 212 -8.79 21.04 2.24
CA ASP A 212 -8.90 19.70 2.80
C ASP A 212 -10.36 19.28 3.02
N GLY A 213 -11.24 20.20 3.43
CA GLY A 213 -12.67 19.96 3.52
C GLY A 213 -13.29 19.60 2.16
N ILE A 214 -12.92 20.33 1.11
CA ILE A 214 -13.34 20.02 -0.26
C ILE A 214 -12.81 18.64 -0.66
N ASN A 215 -11.51 18.35 -0.43
CA ASN A 215 -10.93 17.07 -0.78
C ASN A 215 -11.59 15.90 -0.05
N MET A 216 -11.91 16.05 1.23
CA MET A 216 -12.61 15.03 1.99
C MET A 216 -14.04 14.80 1.46
N SER A 217 -14.78 15.87 1.18
CA SER A 217 -16.11 15.80 0.60
C SER A 217 -16.11 15.10 -0.76
N LEU A 218 -15.15 15.43 -1.62
CA LEU A 218 -14.98 14.78 -2.93
C LEU A 218 -14.68 13.28 -2.80
N ARG A 219 -13.91 12.88 -1.79
CA ARG A 219 -13.58 11.46 -1.54
C ARG A 219 -14.78 10.64 -1.06
N GLN A 220 -15.76 11.26 -0.42
CA GLN A 220 -16.99 10.58 0.02
C GLN A 220 -17.84 10.13 -1.18
N ASN A 221 -17.78 10.82 -2.30
CA ASN A 221 -18.44 10.40 -3.53
C ASN A 221 -17.50 9.47 -4.33
N ARG A 222 -17.63 8.16 -4.11
CA ARG A 222 -16.76 7.11 -4.72
C ARG A 222 -16.66 7.23 -6.25
N THR A 223 -17.79 7.50 -6.92
CA THR A 223 -17.86 7.58 -8.40
C THR A 223 -17.12 8.83 -8.89
N PHE A 224 -17.38 9.96 -8.27
CA PHE A 224 -16.75 11.22 -8.66
C PHE A 224 -15.25 11.24 -8.31
N TYR A 225 -14.87 10.72 -7.15
CA TYR A 225 -13.46 10.59 -6.77
C TYR A 225 -12.70 9.65 -7.70
N ARG A 226 -13.31 8.53 -8.11
CA ARG A 226 -12.74 7.62 -9.10
C ARG A 226 -12.52 8.33 -10.43
N PHE A 227 -13.52 9.09 -10.91
CA PHE A 227 -13.41 9.90 -12.13
C PHE A 227 -12.29 10.93 -12.03
N LEU A 228 -12.21 11.69 -10.94
CA LEU A 228 -11.11 12.65 -10.71
C LEU A 228 -9.74 11.98 -10.73
N ARG A 229 -9.62 10.84 -10.07
CA ARG A 229 -8.35 10.10 -9.99
C ARG A 229 -7.92 9.48 -11.32
N THR A 230 -8.86 8.95 -12.09
CA THR A 230 -8.56 8.19 -13.32
C THR A 230 -8.52 9.06 -14.57
N SER A 231 -9.23 10.20 -14.59
CA SER A 231 -9.37 11.03 -15.79
C SER A 231 -8.78 12.42 -15.61
N VAL A 232 -9.08 13.10 -14.52
CA VAL A 232 -8.70 14.52 -14.34
C VAL A 232 -7.23 14.64 -13.87
N LYS A 233 -6.83 13.89 -12.85
CA LYS A 233 -5.47 13.97 -12.30
C LYS A 233 -4.38 13.63 -13.34
N PRO A 234 -4.51 12.56 -14.15
CA PRO A 234 -3.54 12.26 -15.19
C PRO A 234 -3.48 13.31 -16.30
N ALA A 235 -4.64 13.91 -16.65
CA ALA A 235 -4.67 15.00 -17.64
C ALA A 235 -3.91 16.24 -17.13
N ILE A 236 -4.13 16.63 -15.87
CA ILE A 236 -3.39 17.75 -15.24
C ILE A 236 -1.91 17.44 -15.15
N GLN A 237 -1.52 16.21 -14.77
CA GLN A 237 -0.11 15.82 -14.70
C GLN A 237 0.59 15.89 -16.07
N LYS A 238 -0.09 15.45 -17.14
CA LYS A 238 0.45 15.57 -18.52
C LYS A 238 0.70 17.03 -18.92
N ILE A 239 -0.19 17.94 -18.55
CA ILE A 239 -0.03 19.39 -18.79
C ILE A 239 1.17 19.94 -18.01
N TYR A 240 1.33 19.54 -16.74
CA TYR A 240 2.43 19.99 -15.88
C TYR A 240 3.80 19.47 -16.35
N VAL A 241 3.88 18.21 -16.77
CA VAL A 241 5.11 17.60 -17.29
C VAL A 241 5.46 18.20 -18.66
N GLY A 242 4.47 18.42 -19.54
CA GLY A 242 4.66 19.08 -20.82
C GLY A 242 5.19 20.51 -20.67
N ASN A 243 4.67 21.29 -19.73
CA ASN A 243 5.15 22.66 -19.48
C ASN A 243 6.57 22.70 -18.86
N ARG A 244 6.97 21.71 -18.06
CA ARG A 244 8.36 21.62 -17.56
C ARG A 244 9.36 21.30 -18.65
N ALA A 245 9.01 20.45 -19.62
CA ALA A 245 9.86 20.15 -20.76
C ALA A 245 10.09 21.41 -21.62
N ILE A 246 9.05 22.21 -21.90
CA ILE A 246 9.14 23.46 -22.65
C ILE A 246 9.98 24.52 -21.92
N VAL A 247 9.91 24.58 -20.58
CA VAL A 247 10.71 25.54 -19.78
C VAL A 247 12.18 25.12 -19.74
N SER A 248 12.51 23.83 -19.75
CA SER A 248 13.89 23.33 -19.77
C SER A 248 14.56 23.53 -21.14
N GLU A 249 13.83 23.38 -22.26
CA GLU A 249 14.35 23.65 -23.60
C GLU A 249 14.62 25.14 -23.82
N ASN A 250 13.81 26.04 -23.27
CA ASN A 250 14.02 27.47 -23.37
C ASN A 250 15.13 28.02 -22.47
N SER A 251 15.58 27.27 -21.47
CA SER A 251 16.71 27.68 -20.62
C SER A 251 18.08 27.28 -21.17
N THR A 252 18.15 26.35 -22.11
CA THR A 252 19.41 25.92 -22.77
C THR A 252 19.78 26.75 -23.98
N VAL A 253 18.89 27.62 -24.48
CA VAL A 253 19.15 28.48 -25.68
C VAL A 253 19.74 29.86 -25.31
N LYS A 254 19.99 30.20 -24.06
CA LYS A 254 20.47 31.52 -23.60
C LYS A 254 21.91 31.56 -23.08
N THR A 255 22.75 30.62 -23.44
CA THR A 255 24.18 30.65 -23.02
C THR A 255 25.19 30.59 -24.16
N ASP A 256 24.83 31.03 -25.38
CA ASP A 256 25.78 31.28 -26.44
C ASP A 256 25.53 32.67 -27.04
N THR A 257 26.08 33.70 -26.39
CA THR A 257 26.49 34.98 -26.97
C THR A 257 27.49 35.67 -26.02
#